data_9ca9e5c69cab6637d4c8546af7ff867b
#
_entry.id   9ca9e5c69cab6637d4c8546af7ff867b
#
_cell.length_a   1.000
_cell.length_b   1.000
_cell.length_c   1.000
_cell.angle_alpha   90.00
_cell.angle_beta   90.00
_cell.angle_gamma   90.00
#
_symmetry.space_group_name_H-M   'P 1'
#
loop_
_entity.id
_entity.type
_entity.pdbx_description
1 polymer ?
#
loop_
_entity_poly.entity_id
_entity_poly.type
_entity_poly.pdbx_seq_one_letter_code
_entity_poly.pdbx_strand_id
1 'polypeptide(L)'
;MATLALVLDGSKTLPLATRLGEFFPGAGQWSRDRTLEDLLRHRSGIAAWAPLAARLGKRLSNAEELSVFLLSESLWPQTGDDRRELATYSDLGYILWGLAAEKATGKSLADLLDHHVAAPLGLAPLGALAGHPPPEEIVECRLDNGKEVELAAEQGVKLSRQAPFLRGVPQDGNSRALGRLSGHAGLFVTADEMLTLAREWLRPERLLTGAAVEHALAGEGTYALGWARQSADGSSGPALAPGAFGHTGFTGGSLWLEPERGRSVIVLAHRLSSRLDMNPIRREIHRLAAEV
;
A
#
# COMPACT_ATOMS: atom_id res chain seq x y z
N MET A 1 2.53 5.19 -1.81
CA MET A 1 3.90 4.69 -1.49
C MET A 1 4.79 4.59 -2.73
N ALA A 2 4.37 3.97 -3.82
CA ALA A 2 5.19 3.84 -5.03
C ALA A 2 5.76 5.19 -5.54
N THR A 3 4.93 6.22 -5.63
CA THR A 3 5.37 7.57 -6.03
C THR A 3 6.48 8.09 -5.12
N LEU A 4 6.27 8.03 -3.80
CA LEU A 4 7.29 8.44 -2.83
C LEU A 4 8.58 7.64 -2.99
N ALA A 5 8.47 6.33 -3.17
CA ALA A 5 9.64 5.47 -3.34
C ALA A 5 10.48 5.84 -4.59
N LEU A 6 9.81 6.09 -5.71
CA LEU A 6 10.49 6.53 -6.95
C LEU A 6 11.15 7.90 -6.81
N VAL A 7 10.53 8.84 -6.09
CA VAL A 7 11.11 10.16 -5.82
C VAL A 7 12.34 10.04 -4.91
N LEU A 8 12.27 9.22 -3.86
CA LEU A 8 13.40 8.99 -2.96
C LEU A 8 14.53 8.21 -3.63
N ASP A 9 14.22 7.28 -4.53
CA ASP A 9 15.21 6.59 -5.36
C ASP A 9 15.90 7.55 -6.32
N GLY A 10 15.14 8.35 -7.05
CA GLY A 10 15.65 9.34 -7.99
C GLY A 10 16.57 10.36 -7.35
N SER A 11 16.28 10.80 -6.13
CA SER A 11 17.13 11.70 -5.33
C SER A 11 18.31 11.00 -4.64
N LYS A 12 18.43 9.67 -4.76
CA LYS A 12 19.41 8.82 -4.05
C LYS A 12 19.29 8.86 -2.53
N THR A 13 18.21 9.39 -2.01
CA THR A 13 17.93 9.42 -0.55
C THR A 13 17.63 8.02 -0.02
N LEU A 14 16.89 7.23 -0.79
CA LEU A 14 16.55 5.84 -0.45
C LEU A 14 16.49 4.98 -1.73
N PRO A 15 17.66 4.50 -2.22
CA PRO A 15 17.71 3.69 -3.44
C PRO A 15 16.90 2.39 -3.29
N LEU A 16 16.09 2.08 -4.29
CA LEU A 16 15.26 0.87 -4.32
C LEU A 16 16.07 -0.43 -4.22
N ALA A 17 17.30 -0.42 -4.74
CA ALA A 17 18.22 -1.56 -4.69
C ALA A 17 18.85 -1.81 -3.32
N THR A 18 18.64 -0.91 -2.32
CA THR A 18 19.21 -1.07 -0.99
C THR A 18 18.64 -2.30 -0.30
N ARG A 19 19.51 -3.10 0.30
CA ARG A 19 19.13 -4.34 1.00
C ARG A 19 18.66 -4.06 2.41
N LEU A 20 17.71 -4.87 2.90
CA LEU A 20 17.21 -4.74 4.27
C LEU A 20 18.32 -4.89 5.32
N GLY A 21 19.32 -5.75 5.07
CA GLY A 21 20.46 -5.93 5.98
C GLY A 21 21.34 -4.69 6.14
N GLU A 22 21.30 -3.74 5.20
CA GLU A 22 22.02 -2.47 5.32
C GLU A 22 21.32 -1.50 6.28
N PHE A 23 19.98 -1.54 6.31
CA PHE A 23 19.17 -0.72 7.21
C PHE A 23 18.95 -1.34 8.59
N PHE A 24 18.80 -2.66 8.62
CA PHE A 24 18.38 -3.39 9.80
C PHE A 24 19.41 -4.46 10.15
N PRO A 25 20.37 -4.16 11.03
CA PRO A 25 21.40 -5.14 11.44
C PRO A 25 20.85 -6.46 11.99
N GLY A 26 19.61 -6.43 12.51
CA GLY A 26 18.88 -7.62 12.96
C GLY A 26 18.21 -8.45 11.85
N ALA A 27 18.37 -8.07 10.58
CA ALA A 27 17.84 -8.86 9.47
C ALA A 27 18.48 -10.25 9.39
N GLY A 28 17.65 -11.29 9.45
CA GLY A 28 18.06 -12.69 9.40
C GLY A 28 18.43 -13.13 7.97
N GLN A 29 18.84 -14.41 7.85
CA GLN A 29 19.30 -14.97 6.57
C GLN A 29 18.25 -14.89 5.44
N TRP A 30 16.96 -14.89 5.77
CA TRP A 30 15.86 -14.86 4.79
C TRP A 30 15.47 -13.45 4.34
N SER A 31 15.77 -12.43 5.17
CA SER A 31 15.37 -11.04 4.92
C SER A 31 16.53 -10.14 4.49
N ARG A 32 17.76 -10.40 4.93
CA ARG A 32 18.90 -9.48 4.77
C ARG A 32 19.20 -9.09 3.33
N ASP A 33 19.07 -10.03 2.39
CA ASP A 33 19.37 -9.82 0.98
C ASP A 33 18.17 -9.35 0.15
N ARG A 34 17.02 -9.16 0.79
CA ARG A 34 15.84 -8.57 0.12
C ARG A 34 16.04 -7.07 0.01
N THR A 35 15.66 -6.55 -1.14
CA THR A 35 15.75 -5.11 -1.42
C THR A 35 14.46 -4.39 -1.04
N LEU A 36 14.53 -3.07 -0.95
CA LEU A 36 13.36 -2.23 -0.79
C LEU A 36 12.38 -2.36 -1.96
N GLU A 37 12.91 -2.62 -3.16
CA GLU A 37 12.11 -2.90 -4.35
C GLU A 37 11.34 -4.23 -4.22
N ASP A 38 11.96 -5.28 -3.66
CA ASP A 38 11.29 -6.56 -3.43
C ASP A 38 10.05 -6.41 -2.53
N LEU A 39 10.11 -5.52 -1.53
CA LEU A 39 8.96 -5.20 -0.67
C LEU A 39 7.81 -4.59 -1.49
N LEU A 40 8.11 -3.58 -2.32
CA LEU A 40 7.11 -2.84 -3.09
C LEU A 40 6.53 -3.64 -4.26
N ARG A 41 7.26 -4.64 -4.76
CA ARG A 41 6.79 -5.58 -5.78
C ARG A 41 6.14 -6.83 -5.20
N HIS A 42 5.99 -6.92 -3.87
CA HIS A 42 5.47 -8.11 -3.18
C HIS A 42 6.27 -9.41 -3.45
N ARG A 43 7.59 -9.27 -3.69
CA ARG A 43 8.51 -10.38 -4.00
C ARG A 43 9.47 -10.70 -2.85
N SER A 44 9.35 -10.03 -1.73
CA SER A 44 10.23 -10.25 -0.57
C SER A 44 10.04 -11.61 0.10
N GLY A 45 8.87 -12.20 -0.03
CA GLY A 45 8.51 -13.44 0.64
C GLY A 45 8.06 -13.29 2.10
N ILE A 46 8.05 -12.07 2.65
CA ILE A 46 7.48 -11.82 3.98
C ILE A 46 5.99 -12.19 4.01
N ALA A 47 5.49 -12.64 5.16
CA ALA A 47 4.09 -12.99 5.35
C ALA A 47 3.14 -11.86 4.91
N ALA A 48 1.98 -12.24 4.39
CA ALA A 48 0.99 -11.29 3.88
C ALA A 48 0.51 -10.31 4.95
N TRP A 49 0.21 -10.82 6.14
CA TRP A 49 -0.38 -10.09 7.23
C TRP A 49 -0.09 -10.74 8.59
N ALA A 50 -0.09 -9.96 9.65
CA ALA A 50 -0.06 -10.44 11.04
C ALA A 50 -0.82 -9.48 11.95
N PRO A 51 -1.43 -9.96 13.06
CA PRO A 51 -2.14 -9.11 14.02
C PRO A 51 -1.13 -8.38 14.94
N LEU A 52 -0.51 -7.31 14.44
CA LEU A 52 0.63 -6.64 15.09
C LEU A 52 0.28 -6.14 16.51
N ALA A 53 -0.90 -5.53 16.69
CA ALA A 53 -1.33 -5.03 17.99
C ALA A 53 -1.42 -6.14 19.05
N ALA A 54 -1.94 -7.30 18.67
CA ALA A 54 -2.06 -8.43 19.58
C ALA A 54 -0.72 -9.08 19.90
N ARG A 55 0.21 -9.06 18.95
CA ARG A 55 1.53 -9.65 19.11
C ARG A 55 2.52 -8.76 19.86
N LEU A 56 2.45 -7.45 19.64
CA LEU A 56 3.40 -6.48 20.18
C LEU A 56 2.86 -5.66 21.35
N GLY A 57 1.52 -5.47 21.44
CA GLY A 57 0.92 -4.60 22.45
C GLY A 57 1.52 -3.19 22.39
N LYS A 58 1.97 -2.66 23.55
CA LYS A 58 2.58 -1.31 23.64
C LYS A 58 3.87 -1.16 22.83
N ARG A 59 4.58 -2.23 22.51
CA ARG A 59 5.81 -2.21 21.71
C ARG A 59 5.58 -1.81 20.26
N LEU A 60 4.34 -1.86 19.79
CA LEU A 60 3.98 -1.49 18.43
C LEU A 60 4.32 -0.03 18.10
N SER A 61 4.27 0.88 19.07
CA SER A 61 4.65 2.29 18.88
C SER A 61 6.16 2.52 18.76
N ASN A 62 6.98 1.53 19.12
CA ASN A 62 8.42 1.59 18.98
C ASN A 62 8.83 1.04 17.61
N ALA A 63 9.35 1.92 16.74
CA ALA A 63 9.74 1.55 15.37
C ALA A 63 10.85 0.49 15.34
N GLU A 64 11.76 0.49 16.29
CA GLU A 64 12.84 -0.50 16.39
C GLU A 64 12.27 -1.88 16.75
N GLU A 65 11.46 -1.98 17.80
CA GLU A 65 10.81 -3.23 18.20
C GLU A 65 9.88 -3.78 17.11
N LEU A 66 9.17 -2.90 16.43
CA LEU A 66 8.34 -3.29 15.28
C LEU A 66 9.21 -3.84 14.14
N SER A 67 10.32 -3.19 13.81
CA SER A 67 11.23 -3.67 12.76
C SER A 67 11.86 -5.02 13.13
N VAL A 68 12.28 -5.20 14.37
CA VAL A 68 12.80 -6.49 14.87
C VAL A 68 11.75 -7.59 14.74
N PHE A 69 10.49 -7.31 15.08
CA PHE A 69 9.41 -8.27 14.92
C PHE A 69 9.15 -8.60 13.44
N LEU A 70 9.08 -7.60 12.56
CA LEU A 70 8.84 -7.79 11.13
C LEU A 70 9.99 -8.56 10.44
N LEU A 71 11.19 -8.49 10.99
CA LEU A 71 12.37 -9.20 10.49
C LEU A 71 12.57 -10.57 11.15
N SER A 72 11.71 -10.95 12.11
CA SER A 72 11.79 -12.25 12.77
C SER A 72 11.53 -13.38 11.78
N GLU A 73 12.27 -14.49 11.92
CA GLU A 73 12.17 -15.66 11.02
C GLU A 73 10.75 -16.24 10.91
N SER A 74 9.92 -16.05 11.94
CA SER A 74 8.53 -16.53 11.95
C SER A 74 7.64 -15.90 10.87
N LEU A 75 8.03 -14.74 10.34
CA LEU A 75 7.30 -14.04 9.28
C LEU A 75 7.89 -14.27 7.88
N TRP A 76 9.00 -14.99 7.77
CA TRP A 76 9.68 -15.27 6.51
C TRP A 76 9.66 -16.78 6.22
N PRO A 77 9.45 -17.19 4.96
CA PRO A 77 9.42 -18.60 4.62
C PRO A 77 10.81 -19.22 4.85
N GLN A 78 10.83 -20.30 5.62
CA GLN A 78 12.06 -21.05 5.95
C GLN A 78 12.34 -22.18 4.94
N THR A 79 11.72 -22.15 3.78
CA THR A 79 11.96 -23.11 2.72
C THR A 79 13.03 -22.56 1.79
N GLY A 80 14.03 -23.36 1.43
CA GLY A 80 15.10 -23.00 0.48
C GLY A 80 14.63 -22.65 -0.93
N ASP A 81 13.33 -22.51 -1.10
CA ASP A 81 12.67 -22.10 -2.33
C ASP A 81 12.74 -20.57 -2.42
N ASP A 82 13.49 -20.05 -3.37
CA ASP A 82 13.56 -18.61 -3.63
C ASP A 82 12.24 -18.14 -4.25
N ARG A 83 11.26 -17.84 -3.40
CA ARG A 83 9.93 -17.39 -3.81
C ARG A 83 9.89 -16.00 -4.42
N ARG A 84 11.05 -15.44 -4.83
CA ARG A 84 11.09 -14.17 -5.60
C ARG A 84 10.28 -14.24 -6.90
N GLU A 85 10.11 -15.45 -7.44
CA GLU A 85 9.27 -15.66 -8.64
C GLU A 85 7.78 -15.62 -8.34
N LEU A 86 7.37 -15.92 -7.10
CA LEU A 86 5.96 -15.93 -6.68
C LEU A 86 5.65 -14.68 -5.86
N ALA A 87 5.13 -13.65 -6.53
CA ALA A 87 4.68 -12.45 -5.84
C ALA A 87 3.52 -12.79 -4.88
N THR A 88 3.74 -12.55 -3.58
CA THR A 88 2.73 -12.71 -2.54
C THR A 88 2.41 -11.34 -1.96
N TYR A 89 1.18 -10.88 -2.15
CA TYR A 89 0.71 -9.62 -1.56
C TYR A 89 1.04 -9.57 -0.07
N SER A 90 1.63 -8.47 0.39
CA SER A 90 2.02 -8.30 1.79
C SER A 90 1.88 -6.86 2.27
N ASP A 91 1.02 -6.67 3.28
CA ASP A 91 0.93 -5.42 4.03
C ASP A 91 2.20 -5.20 4.87
N LEU A 92 2.76 -6.29 5.42
CA LEU A 92 3.96 -6.23 6.26
C LEU A 92 5.17 -5.72 5.49
N GLY A 93 5.28 -6.08 4.21
CA GLY A 93 6.32 -5.55 3.33
C GLY A 93 6.26 -4.04 3.19
N TYR A 94 5.07 -3.49 3.04
CA TYR A 94 4.85 -2.04 2.94
C TYR A 94 5.06 -1.31 4.27
N ILE A 95 4.69 -1.93 5.40
CA ILE A 95 5.00 -1.40 6.73
C ILE A 95 6.52 -1.31 6.90
N LEU A 96 7.25 -2.38 6.55
CA LEU A 96 8.70 -2.45 6.67
C LEU A 96 9.39 -1.43 5.75
N TRP A 97 8.89 -1.24 4.51
CA TRP A 97 9.37 -0.19 3.63
C TRP A 97 9.20 1.22 4.25
N GLY A 98 8.03 1.48 4.83
CA GLY A 98 7.77 2.74 5.54
C GLY A 98 8.76 2.99 6.68
N LEU A 99 9.04 1.97 7.48
CA LEU A 99 10.05 2.05 8.56
C LEU A 99 11.45 2.31 8.01
N ALA A 100 11.82 1.71 6.87
CA ALA A 100 13.10 1.97 6.22
C ALA A 100 13.19 3.42 5.75
N ALA A 101 12.12 3.97 5.18
CA ALA A 101 12.06 5.36 4.74
C ALA A 101 12.19 6.34 5.92
N GLU A 102 11.48 6.10 7.01
CA GLU A 102 11.58 6.89 8.23
C GLU A 102 12.99 6.81 8.85
N LYS A 103 13.58 5.62 8.90
CA LYS A 103 14.94 5.42 9.43
C LYS A 103 16.00 6.11 8.58
N ALA A 104 15.89 6.04 7.26
CA ALA A 104 16.86 6.64 6.33
C ALA A 104 16.83 8.17 6.39
N THR A 105 15.67 8.76 6.63
CA THR A 105 15.47 10.20 6.51
C THR A 105 15.36 10.92 7.84
N GLY A 106 15.06 10.21 8.92
CA GLY A 106 14.74 10.78 10.22
C GLY A 106 13.39 11.53 10.26
N LYS A 107 12.57 11.42 9.21
CA LYS A 107 11.27 12.07 9.07
C LYS A 107 10.14 11.05 9.15
N SER A 108 8.97 11.47 9.60
CA SER A 108 7.78 10.61 9.55
C SER A 108 7.36 10.34 8.10
N LEU A 109 6.69 9.22 7.87
CA LEU A 109 6.16 8.88 6.55
C LEU A 109 5.15 9.92 6.06
N ALA A 110 4.41 10.55 6.96
CA ALA A 110 3.52 11.67 6.68
C ALA A 110 4.29 12.88 6.15
N ASP A 111 5.33 13.33 6.86
CA ASP A 111 6.17 14.45 6.41
C ASP A 111 6.83 14.15 5.05
N LEU A 112 7.26 12.92 4.83
CA LEU A 112 7.85 12.51 3.55
C LEU A 112 6.84 12.60 2.40
N LEU A 113 5.61 12.13 2.61
CA LEU A 113 4.55 12.25 1.61
C LEU A 113 4.18 13.70 1.34
N ASP A 114 4.04 14.50 2.39
CA ASP A 114 3.67 15.91 2.25
C ASP A 114 4.75 16.69 1.51
N HIS A 115 6.03 16.49 1.86
CA HIS A 115 7.13 17.20 1.24
C HIS A 115 7.43 16.75 -0.19
N HIS A 116 7.43 15.44 -0.43
CA HIS A 116 7.91 14.87 -1.69
C HIS A 116 6.80 14.55 -2.69
N VAL A 117 5.54 14.49 -2.26
CA VAL A 117 4.41 14.15 -3.14
C VAL A 117 3.35 15.25 -3.13
N ALA A 118 2.79 15.60 -1.98
CA ALA A 118 1.67 16.53 -1.91
C ALA A 118 2.07 17.95 -2.35
N ALA A 119 3.06 18.55 -1.73
CA ALA A 119 3.46 19.93 -2.00
C ALA A 119 3.88 20.15 -3.47
N PRO A 120 4.71 19.28 -4.11
CA PRO A 120 5.06 19.45 -5.51
C PRO A 120 3.87 19.31 -6.47
N LEU A 121 2.85 18.53 -6.09
CA LEU A 121 1.62 18.38 -6.88
C LEU A 121 0.59 19.49 -6.57
N GLY A 122 0.84 20.36 -5.61
CA GLY A 122 -0.09 21.38 -5.18
C GLY A 122 -1.29 20.83 -4.41
N LEU A 123 -1.13 19.67 -3.78
CA LEU A 123 -2.14 19.04 -2.94
C LEU A 123 -2.03 19.53 -1.49
N ALA A 124 -3.12 19.39 -0.76
CA ALA A 124 -3.09 19.53 0.69
C ALA A 124 -2.25 18.40 1.32
N PRO A 125 -1.78 18.54 2.58
CA PRO A 125 -1.03 17.49 3.24
C PRO A 125 -1.76 16.15 3.25
N LEU A 126 -1.10 15.10 2.74
CA LEU A 126 -1.66 13.75 2.64
C LEU A 126 -1.42 12.91 3.89
N GLY A 127 -0.68 13.41 4.84
CA GLY A 127 -0.30 12.72 6.07
C GLY A 127 -1.41 12.49 7.10
N ALA A 128 -2.48 12.60 6.73
CA ALA A 128 -3.91 12.40 6.92
C ALA A 128 -4.48 11.95 8.26
N LEU A 129 -3.76 11.61 9.26
CA LEU A 129 -4.30 11.62 10.62
C LEU A 129 -4.34 13.05 11.19
N ALA A 130 -3.85 14.01 10.42
CA ALA A 130 -3.69 15.41 10.80
C ALA A 130 -4.88 16.34 10.42
N GLY A 131 -6.05 15.78 10.07
CA GLY A 131 -7.25 16.59 9.85
C GLY A 131 -7.50 17.04 8.42
N HIS A 132 -6.89 16.37 7.42
CA HIS A 132 -7.23 16.57 6.02
C HIS A 132 -7.64 15.22 5.37
N PRO A 133 -8.74 15.12 4.62
CA PRO A 133 -9.77 16.17 4.52
C PRO A 133 -10.45 16.45 5.87
N PRO A 134 -11.15 17.59 6.04
CA PRO A 134 -11.86 17.89 7.28
C PRO A 134 -12.79 16.72 7.68
N PRO A 135 -12.96 16.44 8.98
CA PRO A 135 -13.76 15.29 9.42
C PRO A 135 -15.16 15.21 8.84
N GLU A 136 -15.79 16.33 8.56
CA GLU A 136 -17.12 16.43 7.95
C GLU A 136 -17.15 15.97 6.49
N GLU A 137 -16.04 16.03 5.78
CA GLU A 137 -15.90 15.59 4.39
C GLU A 137 -15.51 14.10 4.28
N ILE A 138 -15.08 13.50 5.38
CA ILE A 138 -14.72 12.09 5.41
C ILE A 138 -16.00 11.23 5.46
N VAL A 139 -16.11 10.29 4.54
CA VAL A 139 -17.20 9.30 4.57
C VAL A 139 -17.13 8.51 5.88
N GLU A 140 -18.26 8.42 6.56
CA GLU A 140 -18.37 7.61 7.77
C GLU A 140 -18.12 6.12 7.46
N CYS A 141 -17.15 5.55 8.13
CA CYS A 141 -16.76 4.16 7.93
C CYS A 141 -17.15 3.31 9.15
N ARG A 142 -17.76 2.16 8.89
CA ARG A 142 -17.91 1.14 9.93
C ARG A 142 -16.60 0.39 10.09
N LEU A 143 -16.06 0.40 11.31
CA LEU A 143 -14.90 -0.42 11.66
C LEU A 143 -15.36 -1.86 11.92
N ASP A 144 -15.53 -2.64 10.87
CA ASP A 144 -15.76 -4.09 10.98
C ASP A 144 -14.44 -4.84 10.74
N ASN A 145 -13.82 -5.32 11.81
CA ASN A 145 -12.59 -6.09 11.76
C ASN A 145 -12.83 -7.61 11.66
N GLY A 146 -13.99 -8.04 11.20
CA GLY A 146 -14.35 -9.46 11.14
C GLY A 146 -13.34 -10.31 10.37
N LYS A 147 -12.81 -9.78 9.23
CA LYS A 147 -11.77 -10.50 8.45
C LYS A 147 -10.44 -10.59 9.21
N GLU A 148 -10.06 -9.55 9.93
CA GLU A 148 -8.85 -9.56 10.77
C GLU A 148 -8.98 -10.57 11.91
N VAL A 149 -10.18 -10.69 12.52
CA VAL A 149 -10.47 -11.71 13.55
C VAL A 149 -10.30 -13.11 12.99
N GLU A 150 -10.81 -13.38 11.79
CA GLU A 150 -10.64 -14.67 11.10
C GLU A 150 -9.15 -14.97 10.84
N LEU A 151 -8.42 -14.05 10.22
CA LEU A 151 -7.00 -14.21 9.92
C LEU A 151 -6.13 -14.36 11.18
N ALA A 152 -6.47 -13.65 12.26
CA ALA A 152 -5.78 -13.80 13.53
C ALA A 152 -6.03 -15.18 14.16
N ALA A 153 -7.28 -15.67 14.08
CA ALA A 153 -7.63 -17.00 14.58
C ALA A 153 -6.88 -18.12 13.83
N GLU A 154 -6.70 -17.99 12.50
CA GLU A 154 -5.88 -18.90 11.70
C GLU A 154 -4.41 -18.93 12.19
N GLN A 155 -3.93 -17.84 12.77
CA GLN A 155 -2.60 -17.71 13.37
C GLN A 155 -2.56 -18.01 14.89
N GLY A 156 -3.63 -18.55 15.44
CA GLY A 156 -3.74 -18.86 16.87
C GLY A 156 -3.86 -17.63 17.79
N VAL A 157 -4.23 -16.47 17.25
CA VAL A 157 -4.35 -15.22 17.99
C VAL A 157 -5.81 -14.82 18.14
N LYS A 158 -6.24 -14.53 19.37
CA LYS A 158 -7.60 -14.07 19.65
C LYS A 158 -7.69 -12.56 19.53
N LEU A 159 -8.52 -12.07 18.61
CA LEU A 159 -8.91 -10.67 18.49
C LEU A 159 -10.39 -10.49 18.87
N SER A 160 -10.69 -9.36 19.52
CA SER A 160 -12.07 -8.96 19.77
C SER A 160 -12.68 -8.33 18.53
N ARG A 161 -13.93 -8.68 18.23
CA ARG A 161 -14.66 -8.06 17.14
C ARG A 161 -15.04 -6.62 17.51
N GLN A 162 -14.84 -5.71 16.57
CA GLN A 162 -15.18 -4.30 16.69
C GLN A 162 -16.16 -3.93 15.57
N ALA A 163 -17.14 -3.10 15.87
CA ALA A 163 -18.12 -2.67 14.88
C ALA A 163 -18.62 -1.22 15.08
N PRO A 164 -17.83 -0.27 15.63
CA PRO A 164 -18.26 1.12 15.72
C PRO A 164 -18.26 1.80 14.35
N PHE A 165 -19.01 2.89 14.22
CA PHE A 165 -18.89 3.83 13.11
C PHE A 165 -17.99 4.98 13.53
N LEU A 166 -16.96 5.28 12.74
CA LEU A 166 -16.02 6.37 13.00
C LEU A 166 -15.66 7.10 11.70
N ARG A 167 -15.29 8.39 11.84
CA ARG A 167 -14.76 9.21 10.76
C ARG A 167 -13.28 9.50 11.02
N GLY A 168 -12.48 9.59 9.97
CA GLY A 168 -11.05 9.95 10.08
C GLY A 168 -10.17 8.91 10.79
N VAL A 169 -10.67 7.68 10.99
CA VAL A 169 -9.93 6.59 11.60
C VAL A 169 -9.70 5.50 10.55
N PRO A 170 -8.45 5.06 10.32
CA PRO A 170 -8.15 4.01 9.37
C PRO A 170 -8.95 2.74 9.64
N GLN A 171 -9.51 2.14 8.60
CA GLN A 171 -10.20 0.85 8.70
C GLN A 171 -9.26 -0.29 9.06
N ASP A 172 -8.03 -0.25 8.54
CA ASP A 172 -7.03 -1.27 8.81
C ASP A 172 -6.59 -1.26 10.28
N GLY A 173 -6.64 -2.44 10.93
CA GLY A 173 -6.37 -2.58 12.35
C GLY A 173 -4.92 -2.35 12.73
N ASN A 174 -3.97 -2.71 11.86
CA ASN A 174 -2.56 -2.47 12.10
C ASN A 174 -2.24 -0.97 11.96
N SER A 175 -2.75 -0.29 10.93
CA SER A 175 -2.61 1.16 10.76
C SER A 175 -3.22 1.92 11.95
N ARG A 176 -4.42 1.52 12.38
CA ARG A 176 -5.11 2.09 13.55
C ARG A 176 -4.29 1.92 14.82
N ALA A 177 -3.75 0.74 15.03
CA ALA A 177 -2.96 0.42 16.23
C ALA A 177 -1.60 1.12 16.24
N LEU A 178 -1.01 1.37 15.08
CA LEU A 178 0.19 2.20 14.94
C LEU A 178 -0.07 3.66 15.31
N GLY A 179 -1.33 4.14 15.21
CA GLY A 179 -1.69 5.51 15.54
C GLY A 179 -1.07 6.57 14.63
N ARG A 180 -0.55 6.15 13.48
CA ARG A 180 0.13 6.99 12.49
C ARG A 180 -0.01 6.40 11.09
N LEU A 181 0.29 7.19 10.08
CA LEU A 181 0.37 6.70 8.72
C LEU A 181 1.40 5.55 8.62
N SER A 182 1.03 4.50 7.93
CA SER A 182 1.93 3.38 7.64
C SER A 182 1.99 3.10 6.14
N GLY A 183 3.01 2.37 5.72
CA GLY A 183 3.27 2.16 4.29
C GLY A 183 2.12 1.49 3.52
N HIS A 184 1.26 0.72 4.20
CA HIS A 184 0.18 -0.06 3.57
C HIS A 184 -1.20 0.59 3.65
N ALA A 185 -1.47 1.44 4.66
CA ALA A 185 -2.80 2.00 4.91
C ALA A 185 -2.75 3.29 5.71
N GLY A 186 -3.89 4.01 5.81
CA GLY A 186 -4.07 5.18 6.67
C GLY A 186 -4.16 6.51 5.94
N LEU A 187 -4.17 6.54 4.61
CA LEU A 187 -4.41 7.75 3.84
C LEU A 187 -5.91 7.99 3.65
N PHE A 188 -6.28 9.27 3.77
CA PHE A 188 -7.58 9.79 3.36
C PHE A 188 -7.35 10.79 2.25
N VAL A 189 -8.07 10.64 1.15
CA VAL A 189 -7.92 11.46 -0.05
C VAL A 189 -9.25 11.71 -0.71
N THR A 190 -9.36 12.82 -1.42
CA THR A 190 -10.49 13.13 -2.29
C THR A 190 -10.30 12.51 -3.68
N ALA A 191 -11.36 12.48 -4.49
CA ALA A 191 -11.27 12.02 -5.87
C ALA A 191 -10.35 12.91 -6.72
N ASP A 192 -10.36 14.23 -6.48
CA ASP A 192 -9.54 15.19 -7.22
C ASP A 192 -8.04 15.05 -6.90
N GLU A 193 -7.69 14.77 -5.65
CA GLU A 193 -6.31 14.45 -5.26
C GLU A 193 -5.84 13.16 -5.92
N MET A 194 -6.69 12.12 -5.93
CA MET A 194 -6.39 10.87 -6.62
C MET A 194 -6.23 11.08 -8.13
N LEU A 195 -7.07 11.93 -8.74
CA LEU A 195 -6.96 12.27 -10.15
C LEU A 195 -5.66 13.00 -10.46
N THR A 196 -5.22 13.91 -9.59
CA THR A 196 -3.95 14.62 -9.73
C THR A 196 -2.77 13.65 -9.69
N LEU A 197 -2.77 12.71 -8.75
CA LEU A 197 -1.76 11.65 -8.69
C LEU A 197 -1.82 10.73 -9.93
N ALA A 198 -3.03 10.37 -10.38
CA ALA A 198 -3.21 9.52 -11.56
C ALA A 198 -2.65 10.18 -12.83
N ARG A 199 -2.84 11.50 -12.98
CA ARG A 199 -2.27 12.26 -14.10
C ARG A 199 -0.75 12.22 -14.12
N GLU A 200 -0.11 12.31 -12.95
CA GLU A 200 1.36 12.23 -12.84
C GLU A 200 1.90 10.85 -13.29
N TRP A 201 1.17 9.78 -13.02
CA TRP A 201 1.54 8.43 -13.51
C TRP A 201 1.26 8.22 -15.00
N LEU A 202 0.23 8.86 -15.55
CA LEU A 202 -0.10 8.77 -16.97
C LEU A 202 0.77 9.71 -17.84
N ARG A 203 1.16 10.86 -17.28
CA ARG A 203 1.96 11.89 -17.93
C ARG A 203 2.94 12.48 -16.90
N PRO A 204 4.11 11.86 -16.72
CA PRO A 204 5.09 12.31 -15.74
C PRO A 204 5.64 13.71 -16.10
N GLU A 205 5.41 14.69 -15.24
CA GLU A 205 5.81 16.08 -15.49
C GLU A 205 6.45 16.77 -14.26
N ARG A 206 6.04 16.41 -13.04
CA ARG A 206 6.41 17.14 -11.82
C ARG A 206 7.28 16.33 -10.85
N LEU A 207 6.92 15.07 -10.65
CA LEU A 207 7.55 14.19 -9.66
C LEU A 207 8.30 13.04 -10.30
N LEU A 208 7.67 12.41 -11.27
CA LEU A 208 8.17 11.20 -11.91
C LEU A 208 8.83 11.52 -13.24
N THR A 209 9.73 10.66 -13.66
CA THR A 209 10.25 10.64 -15.02
C THR A 209 9.62 9.46 -15.78
N GLY A 210 9.57 9.55 -17.11
CA GLY A 210 9.12 8.42 -17.95
C GLY A 210 9.91 7.15 -17.63
N ALA A 211 11.23 7.26 -17.47
CA ALA A 211 12.09 6.14 -17.10
C ALA A 211 11.74 5.53 -15.72
N ALA A 212 11.36 6.35 -14.73
CA ALA A 212 10.94 5.87 -13.43
C ALA A 212 9.61 5.11 -13.51
N VAL A 213 8.66 5.61 -14.30
CA VAL A 213 7.38 4.91 -14.56
C VAL A 213 7.62 3.61 -15.31
N GLU A 214 8.43 3.61 -16.36
CA GLU A 214 8.81 2.39 -17.08
C GLU A 214 9.48 1.36 -16.16
N HIS A 215 10.43 1.78 -15.34
CA HIS A 215 11.06 0.90 -14.34
C HIS A 215 10.02 0.33 -13.36
N ALA A 216 9.13 1.17 -12.84
CA ALA A 216 8.10 0.71 -11.90
C ALA A 216 7.17 -0.34 -12.52
N LEU A 217 6.81 -0.16 -13.79
CA LEU A 217 5.90 -1.05 -14.52
C LEU A 217 6.61 -2.21 -15.23
N ALA A 218 7.94 -2.25 -15.25
CA ALA A 218 8.71 -3.30 -15.89
C ALA A 218 8.52 -4.67 -15.25
N GLY A 219 8.77 -5.73 -16.02
CA GLY A 219 8.69 -7.13 -15.61
C GLY A 219 7.31 -7.73 -15.80
N GLU A 220 7.14 -8.97 -15.34
CA GLU A 220 5.94 -9.78 -15.51
C GLU A 220 5.31 -10.13 -14.16
N GLY A 221 4.18 -10.84 -14.19
CA GLY A 221 3.45 -11.32 -13.01
C GLY A 221 2.36 -10.37 -12.54
N THR A 222 1.77 -10.66 -11.39
CA THR A 222 0.59 -9.97 -10.86
C THR A 222 0.87 -8.54 -10.42
N TYR A 223 2.08 -8.29 -9.87
CA TYR A 223 2.41 -6.98 -9.29
C TYR A 223 3.61 -6.33 -9.99
N ALA A 224 3.44 -5.05 -10.27
CA ALA A 224 4.48 -4.09 -10.57
C ALA A 224 4.92 -3.39 -9.27
N LEU A 225 5.77 -2.38 -9.33
CA LEU A 225 6.18 -1.62 -8.16
C LEU A 225 5.02 -0.76 -7.65
N GLY A 226 4.37 -1.22 -6.59
CA GLY A 226 3.24 -0.54 -5.96
C GLY A 226 1.89 -0.66 -6.67
N TRP A 227 1.82 -1.42 -7.75
CA TRP A 227 0.61 -1.57 -8.55
C TRP A 227 0.33 -3.04 -8.89
N ALA A 228 -0.94 -3.39 -9.02
CA ALA A 228 -1.37 -4.61 -9.66
C ALA A 228 -1.46 -4.39 -11.17
N ARG A 229 -1.14 -5.43 -11.95
CA ARG A 229 -1.32 -5.43 -13.40
C ARG A 229 -2.75 -5.82 -13.78
N GLN A 230 -3.19 -5.38 -14.95
CA GLN A 230 -4.46 -5.79 -15.52
C GLN A 230 -4.54 -7.33 -15.57
N SER A 231 -5.72 -7.85 -15.25
CA SER A 231 -6.06 -9.27 -15.38
C SER A 231 -7.54 -9.40 -15.72
N ALA A 232 -7.87 -10.16 -16.75
CA ALA A 232 -9.24 -10.37 -17.18
C ALA A 232 -10.13 -10.96 -16.07
N ASP A 233 -9.57 -11.86 -15.27
CA ASP A 233 -10.28 -12.52 -14.17
C ASP A 233 -10.16 -11.76 -12.85
N GLY A 234 -9.25 -10.77 -12.78
CA GLY A 234 -9.01 -9.93 -11.61
C GLY A 234 -10.02 -8.82 -11.41
N SER A 235 -9.71 -7.90 -10.52
CA SER A 235 -10.55 -6.73 -10.21
C SER A 235 -10.62 -5.72 -11.35
N SER A 236 -9.60 -5.68 -12.23
CA SER A 236 -9.58 -4.83 -13.44
C SER A 236 -10.61 -5.28 -14.49
N GLY A 237 -10.77 -6.59 -14.64
CA GLY A 237 -11.62 -7.16 -15.69
C GLY A 237 -11.03 -7.01 -17.10
N PRO A 238 -11.74 -7.53 -18.12
CA PRO A 238 -11.25 -7.56 -19.50
C PRO A 238 -11.46 -6.26 -20.27
N ALA A 239 -12.20 -5.29 -19.73
CA ALA A 239 -12.51 -4.03 -20.44
C ALA A 239 -11.37 -3.03 -20.45
N LEU A 240 -10.44 -3.13 -19.49
CA LEU A 240 -9.24 -2.31 -19.46
C LEU A 240 -8.18 -2.87 -20.42
N ALA A 241 -7.39 -1.97 -21.01
CA ALA A 241 -6.28 -2.35 -21.89
C ALA A 241 -5.25 -3.25 -21.17
N PRO A 242 -4.55 -4.14 -21.89
CA PRO A 242 -3.56 -5.05 -21.29
C PRO A 242 -2.44 -4.34 -20.52
N GLY A 243 -2.06 -3.13 -20.94
CA GLY A 243 -1.07 -2.28 -20.27
C GLY A 243 -1.62 -1.51 -19.04
N ALA A 244 -2.90 -1.69 -18.69
CA ALA A 244 -3.48 -1.03 -17.54
C ALA A 244 -2.90 -1.57 -16.24
N PHE A 245 -2.73 -0.67 -15.28
CA PHE A 245 -2.28 -0.96 -13.93
C PHE A 245 -3.10 -0.20 -12.91
N GLY A 246 -3.17 -0.70 -11.69
CA GLY A 246 -4.00 -0.08 -10.67
C GLY A 246 -3.90 -0.82 -9.34
N HIS A 247 -4.75 -0.46 -8.41
CA HIS A 247 -4.86 -1.17 -7.15
C HIS A 247 -6.26 -1.05 -6.58
N THR A 248 -6.63 -2.03 -5.75
CA THR A 248 -7.88 -2.03 -4.99
C THR A 248 -7.62 -1.80 -3.52
N GLY A 249 -8.53 -1.10 -2.83
CA GLY A 249 -8.53 -0.99 -1.38
C GLY A 249 -9.43 -2.03 -0.72
N PHE A 250 -9.05 -2.47 0.47
CA PHE A 250 -9.84 -3.41 1.27
C PHE A 250 -11.25 -2.86 1.56
N THR A 251 -11.38 -1.56 1.76
CA THR A 251 -12.65 -0.87 1.98
C THR A 251 -13.58 -0.87 0.78
N GLY A 252 -13.09 -1.19 -0.42
CA GLY A 252 -13.90 -1.26 -1.63
C GLY A 252 -13.46 -0.31 -2.75
N GLY A 253 -12.67 0.70 -2.44
CA GLY A 253 -12.12 1.64 -3.43
C GLY A 253 -11.20 0.99 -4.44
N SER A 254 -10.92 1.68 -5.55
CA SER A 254 -9.91 1.31 -6.53
C SER A 254 -9.47 2.50 -7.37
N LEU A 255 -8.23 2.42 -7.87
CA LEU A 255 -7.68 3.29 -8.89
C LEU A 255 -7.09 2.42 -9.98
N TRP A 256 -7.52 2.62 -11.23
CA TRP A 256 -6.96 1.97 -12.42
C TRP A 256 -6.57 3.01 -13.45
N LEU A 257 -5.42 2.82 -14.07
CA LEU A 257 -4.82 3.70 -15.07
C LEU A 257 -4.61 2.94 -16.37
N GLU A 258 -4.95 3.56 -17.48
CA GLU A 258 -4.76 3.05 -18.85
C GLU A 258 -3.87 4.01 -19.64
N PRO A 259 -2.57 3.80 -19.69
CA PRO A 259 -1.63 4.69 -20.41
C PRO A 259 -1.98 4.82 -21.88
N GLU A 260 -2.35 3.72 -22.54
CA GLU A 260 -2.70 3.69 -23.97
C GLU A 260 -3.87 4.61 -24.32
N ARG A 261 -4.79 4.81 -23.36
CA ARG A 261 -5.99 5.66 -23.55
C ARG A 261 -5.88 6.99 -22.80
N GLY A 262 -4.80 7.22 -22.08
CA GLY A 262 -4.61 8.40 -21.23
C GLY A 262 -5.72 8.56 -20.17
N ARG A 263 -6.28 7.46 -19.69
CA ARG A 263 -7.48 7.40 -18.85
C ARG A 263 -7.19 6.84 -17.48
N SER A 264 -7.90 7.36 -16.46
CA SER A 264 -7.96 6.77 -15.12
C SER A 264 -9.41 6.50 -14.71
N VAL A 265 -9.63 5.43 -13.96
CA VAL A 265 -10.93 5.11 -13.35
C VAL A 265 -10.74 5.04 -11.85
N ILE A 266 -11.41 5.94 -11.13
CA ILE A 266 -11.34 6.05 -9.68
C ILE A 266 -12.71 5.64 -9.12
N VAL A 267 -12.70 4.70 -8.19
CA VAL A 267 -13.87 4.29 -7.43
C VAL A 267 -13.60 4.53 -5.95
N LEU A 268 -14.34 5.41 -5.31
CA LEU A 268 -14.33 5.61 -3.87
C LEU A 268 -15.56 4.92 -3.28
N ALA A 269 -15.34 3.92 -2.45
CA ALA A 269 -16.42 3.13 -1.86
C ALA A 269 -16.05 2.59 -0.48
N HIS A 270 -17.08 2.33 0.31
CA HIS A 270 -16.96 1.67 1.61
C HIS A 270 -17.96 0.50 1.70
N ARG A 271 -17.45 -0.75 1.57
CA ARG A 271 -18.26 -1.98 1.47
C ARG A 271 -18.38 -2.78 2.77
N LEU A 272 -17.61 -2.47 3.81
CA LEU A 272 -17.42 -3.39 4.94
C LEU A 272 -18.67 -3.65 5.76
N SER A 273 -19.65 -2.75 5.70
CA SER A 273 -20.97 -2.99 6.32
C SER A 273 -21.82 -4.04 5.59
N SER A 274 -21.60 -4.23 4.30
CA SER A 274 -22.39 -5.12 3.43
C SER A 274 -21.70 -6.44 3.08
N ARG A 275 -20.37 -6.55 3.29
CA ARG A 275 -19.52 -7.66 2.82
C ARG A 275 -19.62 -7.92 1.30
N LEU A 276 -20.02 -6.92 0.55
CA LEU A 276 -20.21 -7.01 -0.89
C LEU A 276 -18.88 -7.31 -1.60
N ASP A 277 -18.89 -8.25 -2.54
CA ASP A 277 -17.78 -8.38 -3.48
C ASP A 277 -17.84 -7.22 -4.47
N MET A 278 -16.81 -6.37 -4.43
CA MET A 278 -16.71 -5.19 -5.31
C MET A 278 -16.18 -5.51 -6.69
N ASN A 279 -15.64 -6.70 -6.94
CA ASN A 279 -15.03 -7.00 -8.23
C ASN A 279 -16.03 -6.99 -9.40
N PRO A 280 -17.23 -7.57 -9.29
CA PRO A 280 -18.24 -7.43 -10.35
C PRO A 280 -18.61 -5.97 -10.64
N ILE A 281 -18.75 -5.16 -9.58
CA ILE A 281 -19.11 -3.75 -9.72
C ILE A 281 -17.98 -2.97 -10.41
N ARG A 282 -16.71 -3.18 -9.98
CA ARG A 282 -15.55 -2.54 -10.61
C ARG A 282 -15.46 -2.89 -12.09
N ARG A 283 -15.60 -4.17 -12.44
CA ARG A 283 -15.58 -4.62 -13.84
C ARG A 283 -16.66 -3.97 -14.69
N GLU A 284 -17.86 -3.80 -14.15
CA GLU A 284 -18.94 -3.12 -14.84
C GLU A 284 -18.68 -1.61 -15.01
N ILE A 285 -18.15 -0.95 -13.97
CA ILE A 285 -17.70 0.45 -14.07
C ILE A 285 -16.61 0.59 -15.15
N HIS A 286 -15.64 -0.32 -15.20
CA HIS A 286 -14.58 -0.32 -16.20
C HIS A 286 -15.14 -0.54 -17.61
N ARG A 287 -16.13 -1.42 -17.76
CA ARG A 287 -16.82 -1.65 -19.04
C ARG A 287 -17.54 -0.38 -19.52
N LEU A 288 -18.31 0.26 -18.65
CA LEU A 288 -18.99 1.51 -18.98
C LEU A 288 -18.00 2.64 -19.30
N ALA A 289 -16.92 2.76 -18.54
CA ALA A 289 -15.88 3.73 -18.80
C ALA A 289 -15.15 3.46 -20.14
N ALA A 290 -15.16 2.24 -20.65
CA ALA A 290 -14.55 1.91 -21.93
C ALA A 290 -15.41 2.36 -23.14
N GLU A 291 -16.66 2.69 -22.93
CA GLU A 291 -17.59 3.17 -23.97
C GLU A 291 -17.52 4.69 -24.17
N VAL A 292 -16.87 5.42 -23.25
CA VAL A 292 -16.68 6.88 -23.30
C VAL A 292 -15.28 7.20 -23.82
#